data_6721d404f51491973600f940f7f8dd6e
#
_entry.id   6721d404f51491973600f940f7f8dd6e
#
_cell.length_a   1.000
_cell.length_b   1.000
_cell.length_c   1.000
_cell.angle_alpha   90.00
_cell.angle_beta   90.00
_cell.angle_gamma   90.00
#
_symmetry.space_group_name_H-M   'P 1'
#
loop_
_entity.id
_entity.type
_entity.pdbx_description
1 polymer ?
#
loop_
_entity_poly.entity_id
_entity_poly.type
_entity_poly.pdbx_seq_one_letter_code
_entity_poly.pdbx_strand_id
1 'polypeptide(L)'
;MRLIIVAVAVFGCSAILTGFLVKLLKKNNILDIPNERSSHIISTPRGGGIGIVSSIIIGWIVDRTFTQTLNSHDIIILGSSFGLAIVCFIDDIRGLPAASKLIFQIVFMFPGFWIISETGGIFSGWLNIELDIVLTGLLWLWFINLFNFMDGIDGLTGVEVFMLGLGLAVFSVTGIINEQVLGPSIIFMASALGFLVWNWAPAKVFLGDVGSIPLGYLIGWSLISITPETISHHSLLVIILILPGYYLADASITLGGRILKRKNIFEAHRDHFYQKAVQNGASHSTVCLAVLVVNILLLLIALMFAGSRPIFALITSGIVIGILFLWMLRKQKVS
;
A
#
# COMPACT_ATOMS: atom_id res chain seq x y z
N MET A 1 12.71 19.18 -13.80
CA MET A 1 12.21 20.32 -12.98
C MET A 1 10.75 20.11 -12.54
N ARG A 2 9.79 19.81 -13.44
CA ARG A 2 8.37 19.57 -13.09
C ARG A 2 8.17 18.56 -11.96
N LEU A 3 8.71 17.34 -12.09
CA LEU A 3 8.53 16.27 -11.08
C LEU A 3 9.04 16.67 -9.69
N ILE A 4 10.09 17.47 -9.61
CA ILE A 4 10.60 17.98 -8.33
C ILE A 4 9.60 18.96 -7.72
N ILE A 5 9.02 19.85 -8.52
CA ILE A 5 8.00 20.80 -8.05
C ILE A 5 6.76 20.06 -7.55
N VAL A 6 6.28 19.05 -8.32
CA VAL A 6 5.15 18.19 -7.92
C VAL A 6 5.48 17.46 -6.62
N ALA A 7 6.67 16.85 -6.50
CA ALA A 7 7.09 16.15 -5.29
C ALA A 7 7.08 17.07 -4.06
N VAL A 8 7.69 18.26 -4.16
CA VAL A 8 7.74 19.24 -3.05
C VAL A 8 6.34 19.72 -2.68
N ALA A 9 5.50 20.02 -3.66
CA ALA A 9 4.12 20.46 -3.43
C ALA A 9 3.27 19.37 -2.75
N VAL A 10 3.36 18.11 -3.24
CA VAL A 10 2.61 16.97 -2.68
C VAL A 10 3.12 16.62 -1.27
N PHE A 11 4.43 16.62 -1.04
CA PHE A 11 5.00 16.46 0.31
C PHE A 11 4.44 17.50 1.26
N GLY A 12 4.52 18.79 0.89
CA GLY A 12 4.01 19.88 1.71
C GLY A 12 2.50 19.78 1.95
N CYS A 13 1.72 19.45 0.91
CA CYS A 13 0.28 19.24 1.00
C CYS A 13 -0.04 18.12 1.99
N SER A 14 0.60 16.95 1.87
CA SER A 14 0.40 15.81 2.77
C SER A 14 0.77 16.17 4.22
N ALA A 15 1.92 16.79 4.44
CA ALA A 15 2.39 17.17 5.78
C ALA A 15 1.45 18.22 6.43
N ILE A 16 1.04 19.26 5.69
CA ILE A 16 0.19 20.32 6.20
C ILE A 16 -1.22 19.79 6.48
N LEU A 17 -1.84 19.06 5.53
CA LEU A 17 -3.19 18.50 5.71
C LEU A 17 -3.21 17.52 6.88
N THR A 18 -2.25 16.61 6.98
CA THR A 18 -2.16 15.67 8.10
C THR A 18 -1.99 16.40 9.42
N GLY A 19 -1.13 17.42 9.47
CA GLY A 19 -0.94 18.25 10.68
C GLY A 19 -2.19 19.01 11.10
N PHE A 20 -2.96 19.53 10.15
CA PHE A 20 -4.27 20.13 10.41
C PHE A 20 -5.27 19.10 10.95
N LEU A 21 -5.32 17.90 10.33
CA LEU A 21 -6.17 16.80 10.76
C LEU A 21 -5.85 16.32 12.17
N VAL A 22 -4.58 16.26 12.57
CA VAL A 22 -4.20 15.93 13.96
C VAL A 22 -4.93 16.84 14.96
N LYS A 23 -4.97 18.15 14.70
CA LYS A 23 -5.67 19.12 15.57
C LYS A 23 -7.18 18.95 15.53
N LEU A 24 -7.74 18.76 14.33
CA LEU A 24 -9.18 18.62 14.12
C LEU A 24 -9.72 17.33 14.76
N LEU A 25 -9.06 16.20 14.53
CA LEU A 25 -9.46 14.89 15.06
C LEU A 25 -9.38 14.88 16.61
N LYS A 26 -8.32 15.48 17.18
CA LYS A 26 -8.22 15.68 18.64
C LYS A 26 -9.35 16.51 19.20
N LYS A 27 -9.69 17.64 18.54
CA LYS A 27 -10.77 18.53 18.97
C LYS A 27 -12.14 17.83 18.96
N ASN A 28 -12.35 16.92 18.00
CA ASN A 28 -13.61 16.19 17.86
C ASN A 28 -13.60 14.82 18.59
N ASN A 29 -12.57 14.51 19.39
CA ASN A 29 -12.43 13.25 20.12
C ASN A 29 -12.48 12.00 19.21
N ILE A 30 -12.03 12.09 17.96
CA ILE A 30 -11.90 10.94 17.04
C ILE A 30 -10.54 10.30 17.33
N LEU A 31 -10.53 9.42 18.35
CA LEU A 31 -9.32 8.80 18.89
C LEU A 31 -9.43 7.29 18.85
N ASP A 32 -8.33 6.62 18.51
CA ASP A 32 -8.16 5.20 18.77
C ASP A 32 -7.69 5.02 20.21
N ILE A 33 -8.58 4.42 21.01
CA ILE A 33 -8.35 4.17 22.44
C ILE A 33 -7.70 2.78 22.56
N PRO A 34 -6.52 2.68 23.24
CA PRO A 34 -5.83 1.41 23.42
C PRO A 34 -6.73 0.34 24.02
N ASN A 35 -6.68 -0.87 23.48
CA ASN A 35 -7.32 -2.06 23.99
C ASN A 35 -6.31 -3.22 24.05
N GLU A 36 -6.71 -4.39 24.51
CA GLU A 36 -5.83 -5.57 24.62
C GLU A 36 -5.19 -6.01 23.29
N ARG A 37 -5.77 -5.57 22.16
CA ARG A 37 -5.30 -5.89 20.80
C ARG A 37 -4.47 -4.77 20.18
N SER A 38 -4.33 -3.62 20.86
CA SER A 38 -3.58 -2.47 20.34
C SER A 38 -2.08 -2.65 20.51
N SER A 39 -1.31 -2.17 19.53
CA SER A 39 0.17 -2.09 19.60
C SER A 39 0.65 -0.78 20.24
N HIS A 40 -0.26 0.15 20.54
CA HIS A 40 0.00 1.45 21.17
C HIS A 40 -0.60 1.50 22.58
N ILE A 41 -0.08 2.41 23.40
CA ILE A 41 -0.48 2.61 24.82
C ILE A 41 -1.10 3.99 25.09
N ILE A 42 -1.05 4.90 24.13
CA ILE A 42 -1.54 6.28 24.23
C ILE A 42 -2.67 6.47 23.23
N SER A 43 -3.81 7.02 23.66
CA SER A 43 -4.92 7.38 22.76
C SER A 43 -4.45 8.34 21.67
N THR A 44 -4.55 7.92 20.43
CA THR A 44 -4.00 8.61 19.26
C THR A 44 -5.12 8.92 18.25
N PRO A 45 -5.16 10.11 17.65
CA PRO A 45 -6.13 10.43 16.60
C PRO A 45 -6.09 9.42 15.47
N ARG A 46 -7.26 8.95 15.00
CA ARG A 46 -7.41 8.03 13.87
C ARG A 46 -8.08 8.76 12.70
N GLY A 47 -7.59 8.53 11.47
CA GLY A 47 -8.12 9.17 10.28
C GLY A 47 -7.14 10.11 9.57
N GLY A 48 -5.84 10.05 9.91
CA GLY A 48 -4.78 10.79 9.23
C GLY A 48 -4.65 10.46 7.74
N GLY A 49 -5.19 9.31 7.33
CA GLY A 49 -5.28 8.86 5.95
C GLY A 49 -5.97 9.85 5.00
N ILE A 50 -6.88 10.69 5.49
CA ILE A 50 -7.47 11.77 4.69
C ILE A 50 -6.37 12.67 4.11
N GLY A 51 -5.35 13.01 4.90
CA GLY A 51 -4.26 13.90 4.46
C GLY A 51 -3.45 13.30 3.31
N ILE A 52 -2.98 12.07 3.46
CA ILE A 52 -2.17 11.40 2.44
C ILE A 52 -2.99 11.09 1.17
N VAL A 53 -4.21 10.54 1.30
CA VAL A 53 -5.06 10.20 0.15
C VAL A 53 -5.47 11.44 -0.63
N SER A 54 -5.89 12.52 0.06
CA SER A 54 -6.22 13.78 -0.61
C SER A 54 -5.02 14.38 -1.34
N SER A 55 -3.82 14.33 -0.75
CA SER A 55 -2.61 14.83 -1.41
C SER A 55 -2.23 14.02 -2.64
N ILE A 56 -2.45 12.70 -2.63
CA ILE A 56 -2.25 11.84 -3.80
C ILE A 56 -3.25 12.21 -4.90
N ILE A 57 -4.54 12.29 -4.59
CA ILE A 57 -5.59 12.61 -5.58
C ILE A 57 -5.33 13.98 -6.22
N ILE A 58 -5.09 15.01 -5.40
CA ILE A 58 -4.81 16.36 -5.88
C ILE A 58 -3.53 16.38 -6.73
N GLY A 59 -2.45 15.78 -6.23
CA GLY A 59 -1.17 15.71 -6.92
C GLY A 59 -1.26 15.00 -8.27
N TRP A 60 -2.00 13.89 -8.33
CA TRP A 60 -2.20 13.13 -9.57
C TRP A 60 -3.00 13.93 -10.60
N ILE A 61 -4.12 14.55 -10.21
CA ILE A 61 -4.90 15.42 -11.10
C ILE A 61 -4.05 16.58 -11.61
N VAL A 62 -3.31 17.25 -10.72
CA VAL A 62 -2.43 18.37 -11.07
C VAL A 62 -1.35 17.95 -12.05
N ASP A 63 -0.61 16.86 -11.79
CA ASP A 63 0.44 16.37 -12.67
C ASP A 63 -0.10 16.00 -14.06
N ARG A 64 -1.23 15.27 -14.11
CA ARG A 64 -1.88 14.87 -15.37
C ARG A 64 -2.43 16.06 -16.16
N THR A 65 -2.94 17.09 -15.47
CA THR A 65 -3.41 18.33 -16.10
C THR A 65 -2.24 19.11 -16.70
N PHE A 66 -1.13 19.27 -15.99
CA PHE A 66 0.06 19.94 -16.51
C PHE A 66 0.72 19.21 -17.68
N THR A 67 0.65 17.89 -17.72
CA THR A 67 1.15 17.09 -18.85
C THR A 67 0.15 16.94 -19.98
N GLN A 68 -1.08 17.45 -19.81
CA GLN A 68 -2.19 17.25 -20.77
C GLN A 68 -2.48 15.77 -21.06
N THR A 69 -2.24 14.89 -20.05
CA THR A 69 -2.46 13.44 -20.16
C THR A 69 -3.60 12.96 -19.27
N LEU A 70 -4.32 13.88 -18.60
CA LEU A 70 -5.50 13.51 -17.78
C LEU A 70 -6.57 12.91 -18.68
N ASN A 71 -6.94 11.68 -18.39
CA ASN A 71 -7.92 10.92 -19.15
C ASN A 71 -9.10 10.45 -18.29
N SER A 72 -10.10 9.83 -18.92
CA SER A 72 -11.29 9.31 -18.23
C SER A 72 -10.94 8.22 -17.22
N HIS A 73 -9.93 7.38 -17.50
CA HIS A 73 -9.49 6.32 -16.57
C HIS A 73 -8.93 6.91 -15.27
N ASP A 74 -8.07 7.94 -15.36
CA ASP A 74 -7.57 8.65 -14.17
C ASP A 74 -8.73 9.19 -13.32
N ILE A 75 -9.72 9.88 -13.96
CA ILE A 75 -10.86 10.46 -13.25
C ILE A 75 -11.71 9.38 -12.56
N ILE A 76 -11.96 8.27 -13.23
CA ILE A 76 -12.72 7.13 -12.70
C ILE A 76 -12.00 6.54 -11.48
N ILE A 77 -10.71 6.24 -11.59
CA ILE A 77 -9.94 5.60 -10.52
C ILE A 77 -9.78 6.55 -9.32
N LEU A 78 -9.44 7.80 -9.54
CA LEU A 78 -9.31 8.78 -8.47
C LEU A 78 -10.67 9.10 -7.81
N GLY A 79 -11.75 9.18 -8.59
CA GLY A 79 -13.11 9.35 -8.09
C GLY A 79 -13.58 8.17 -7.25
N SER A 80 -13.30 6.93 -7.69
CA SER A 80 -13.58 5.71 -6.94
C SER A 80 -12.79 5.67 -5.63
N SER A 81 -11.50 6.00 -5.65
CA SER A 81 -10.67 6.09 -4.45
C SER A 81 -11.20 7.14 -3.47
N PHE A 82 -11.63 8.29 -3.95
CA PHE A 82 -12.23 9.34 -3.12
C PHE A 82 -13.55 8.87 -2.47
N GLY A 83 -14.45 8.24 -3.25
CA GLY A 83 -15.67 7.66 -2.72
C GLY A 83 -15.41 6.58 -1.67
N LEU A 84 -14.43 5.72 -1.92
CA LEU A 84 -14.00 4.68 -0.97
C LEU A 84 -13.45 5.32 0.33
N ALA A 85 -12.65 6.39 0.22
CA ALA A 85 -12.14 7.12 1.38
C ALA A 85 -13.26 7.71 2.24
N ILE A 86 -14.33 8.25 1.63
CA ILE A 86 -15.51 8.75 2.36
C ILE A 86 -16.16 7.62 3.18
N VAL A 87 -16.42 6.47 2.55
CA VAL A 87 -17.03 5.32 3.24
C VAL A 87 -16.14 4.82 4.36
N CYS A 88 -14.81 4.70 4.12
CA CYS A 88 -13.86 4.28 5.14
C CYS A 88 -13.75 5.29 6.30
N PHE A 89 -13.89 6.59 6.04
CA PHE A 89 -13.93 7.57 7.13
C PHE A 89 -15.19 7.43 7.99
N ILE A 90 -16.34 7.14 7.37
CA ILE A 90 -17.57 6.82 8.12
C ILE A 90 -17.38 5.56 8.95
N ASP A 91 -16.66 4.56 8.41
CA ASP A 91 -16.30 3.35 9.15
C ASP A 91 -15.38 3.63 10.34
N ASP A 92 -14.34 4.42 10.17
CA ASP A 92 -13.42 4.81 11.26
C ASP A 92 -14.16 5.50 12.43
N ILE A 93 -15.31 6.17 12.16
CA ILE A 93 -16.13 6.82 13.19
C ILE A 93 -17.20 5.88 13.78
N ARG A 94 -17.84 5.06 12.95
CA ARG A 94 -19.05 4.30 13.34
C ARG A 94 -18.82 2.81 13.55
N GLY A 95 -17.73 2.25 12.99
CA GLY A 95 -17.43 0.81 13.04
C GLY A 95 -18.41 -0.01 12.20
N LEU A 96 -18.19 -0.11 10.89
CA LEU A 96 -19.04 -0.91 9.99
C LEU A 96 -18.68 -2.40 10.08
N PRO A 97 -19.65 -3.31 9.85
CA PRO A 97 -19.37 -4.73 9.73
C PRO A 97 -18.38 -5.02 8.59
N ALA A 98 -17.49 -6.01 8.78
CA ALA A 98 -16.47 -6.37 7.79
C ALA A 98 -17.07 -6.72 6.40
N ALA A 99 -18.25 -7.36 6.36
CA ALA A 99 -18.95 -7.66 5.12
C ALA A 99 -19.35 -6.38 4.36
N SER A 100 -19.80 -5.32 5.06
CA SER A 100 -20.14 -4.05 4.42
C SER A 100 -18.92 -3.38 3.80
N LYS A 101 -17.75 -3.43 4.49
CA LYS A 101 -16.48 -2.92 3.95
C LYS A 101 -16.11 -3.61 2.63
N LEU A 102 -16.21 -4.94 2.61
CA LEU A 102 -15.90 -5.74 1.41
C LEU A 102 -16.85 -5.39 0.25
N ILE A 103 -18.15 -5.23 0.53
CA ILE A 103 -19.13 -4.84 -0.50
C ILE A 103 -18.77 -3.46 -1.08
N PHE A 104 -18.46 -2.47 -0.25
CA PHE A 104 -18.08 -1.15 -0.74
C PHE A 104 -16.77 -1.20 -1.55
N GLN A 105 -15.77 -1.98 -1.13
CA GLN A 105 -14.56 -2.18 -1.94
C GLN A 105 -14.91 -2.69 -3.34
N ILE A 106 -15.74 -3.75 -3.44
CA ILE A 106 -16.16 -4.31 -4.73
C ILE A 106 -16.92 -3.28 -5.57
N VAL A 107 -17.84 -2.52 -4.96
CA VAL A 107 -18.62 -1.47 -5.67
C VAL A 107 -17.69 -0.41 -6.27
N PHE A 108 -16.71 0.08 -5.49
CA PHE A 108 -15.77 1.09 -5.99
C PHE A 108 -14.68 0.52 -6.90
N MET A 109 -14.45 -0.78 -6.91
CA MET A 109 -13.59 -1.46 -7.90
C MET A 109 -14.28 -1.67 -9.23
N PHE A 110 -15.63 -1.71 -9.26
CA PHE A 110 -16.40 -2.05 -10.46
C PHE A 110 -16.07 -1.18 -11.70
N PRO A 111 -15.91 0.15 -11.58
CA PRO A 111 -15.49 0.97 -12.72
C PRO A 111 -14.08 0.60 -13.23
N GLY A 112 -13.18 0.15 -12.35
CA GLY A 112 -11.86 -0.36 -12.73
C GLY A 112 -11.93 -1.66 -13.54
N PHE A 113 -12.88 -2.54 -13.26
CA PHE A 113 -13.10 -3.76 -14.07
C PHE A 113 -13.47 -3.43 -15.50
N TRP A 114 -14.26 -2.39 -15.72
CA TRP A 114 -14.56 -1.90 -17.06
C TRP A 114 -13.29 -1.46 -17.78
N ILE A 115 -12.42 -0.69 -17.11
CA ILE A 115 -11.13 -0.28 -17.71
C ILE A 115 -10.26 -1.51 -18.02
N ILE A 116 -10.17 -2.49 -17.10
CA ILE A 116 -9.43 -3.75 -17.35
C ILE A 116 -10.00 -4.52 -18.55
N SER A 117 -11.32 -4.46 -18.78
CA SER A 117 -11.94 -5.10 -19.95
C SER A 117 -11.52 -4.49 -21.29
N GLU A 118 -11.12 -3.22 -21.29
CA GLU A 118 -10.62 -2.51 -22.47
C GLU A 118 -9.10 -2.62 -22.64
N THR A 119 -8.35 -2.62 -21.55
CA THR A 119 -6.88 -2.56 -21.56
C THR A 119 -6.18 -3.91 -21.33
N GLY A 120 -6.92 -4.89 -20.85
CA GLY A 120 -6.38 -6.14 -20.30
C GLY A 120 -5.96 -6.00 -18.83
N GLY A 121 -5.85 -7.14 -18.14
CA GLY A 121 -5.39 -7.24 -16.76
C GLY A 121 -3.94 -7.77 -16.66
N ILE A 122 -3.58 -8.24 -15.49
CA ILE A 122 -2.21 -8.73 -15.18
C ILE A 122 -1.86 -9.98 -15.99
N PHE A 123 -2.87 -10.78 -16.39
CA PHE A 123 -2.70 -12.02 -17.16
C PHE A 123 -3.01 -11.84 -18.64
N SER A 124 -3.02 -10.60 -19.14
CA SER A 124 -3.26 -10.29 -20.53
C SER A 124 -2.29 -11.05 -21.44
N GLY A 125 -2.84 -11.67 -22.50
CA GLY A 125 -2.08 -12.53 -23.41
C GLY A 125 -1.89 -13.98 -22.95
N TRP A 126 -2.29 -14.35 -21.73
CA TRP A 126 -2.23 -15.73 -21.20
C TRP A 126 -3.60 -16.34 -20.98
N LEU A 127 -4.55 -15.52 -20.57
CA LEU A 127 -5.93 -15.94 -20.30
C LEU A 127 -6.89 -15.23 -21.25
N ASN A 128 -8.09 -15.79 -21.39
CA ASN A 128 -9.16 -15.03 -22.01
C ASN A 128 -9.56 -13.85 -21.12
N ILE A 129 -10.17 -12.85 -21.72
CA ILE A 129 -10.44 -11.57 -21.05
C ILE A 129 -11.33 -11.73 -19.80
N GLU A 130 -12.28 -12.67 -19.80
CA GLU A 130 -13.19 -12.88 -18.68
C GLU A 130 -12.43 -13.42 -17.46
N LEU A 131 -11.55 -14.41 -17.65
CA LEU A 131 -10.71 -14.97 -16.59
C LEU A 131 -9.67 -13.97 -16.12
N ASP A 132 -9.07 -13.19 -17.02
CA ASP A 132 -8.12 -12.14 -16.66
C ASP A 132 -8.78 -11.08 -15.77
N ILE A 133 -9.96 -10.57 -16.13
CA ILE A 133 -10.71 -9.61 -15.32
C ILE A 133 -10.99 -10.17 -13.91
N VAL A 134 -11.48 -11.40 -13.84
CA VAL A 134 -11.86 -12.04 -12.57
C VAL A 134 -10.61 -12.22 -11.68
N LEU A 135 -9.54 -12.79 -12.20
CA LEU A 135 -8.32 -13.06 -11.42
C LEU A 135 -7.60 -11.78 -11.04
N THR A 136 -7.45 -10.83 -11.96
CA THR A 136 -6.89 -9.51 -11.67
C THR A 136 -7.70 -8.78 -10.60
N GLY A 137 -9.03 -8.83 -10.70
CA GLY A 137 -9.92 -8.23 -9.71
C GLY A 137 -9.82 -8.88 -8.33
N LEU A 138 -9.74 -10.22 -8.26
CA LEU A 138 -9.54 -10.94 -6.99
C LEU A 138 -8.19 -10.59 -6.34
N LEU A 139 -7.12 -10.50 -7.14
CA LEU A 139 -5.80 -10.11 -6.65
C LEU A 139 -5.79 -8.65 -6.18
N TRP A 140 -6.48 -7.76 -6.89
CA TRP A 140 -6.61 -6.35 -6.47
C TRP A 140 -7.39 -6.21 -5.17
N LEU A 141 -8.54 -6.91 -5.05
CA LEU A 141 -9.32 -6.95 -3.80
C LEU A 141 -8.49 -7.53 -2.65
N TRP A 142 -7.73 -8.60 -2.90
CA TRP A 142 -6.79 -9.14 -1.92
C TRP A 142 -5.74 -8.11 -1.53
N PHE A 143 -5.14 -7.41 -2.50
CA PHE A 143 -4.14 -6.37 -2.26
C PHE A 143 -4.69 -5.21 -1.41
N ILE A 144 -5.91 -4.75 -1.66
CA ILE A 144 -6.57 -3.73 -0.85
C ILE A 144 -6.69 -4.18 0.62
N ASN A 145 -7.14 -5.41 0.84
CA ASN A 145 -7.34 -5.92 2.20
C ASN A 145 -6.01 -6.20 2.92
N LEU A 146 -5.01 -6.74 2.24
CA LEU A 146 -3.70 -6.94 2.85
C LEU A 146 -3.05 -5.62 3.26
N PHE A 147 -3.23 -4.56 2.46
CA PHE A 147 -2.72 -3.23 2.80
C PHE A 147 -3.35 -2.71 4.09
N ASN A 148 -4.65 -2.93 4.28
CA ASN A 148 -5.34 -2.61 5.52
C ASN A 148 -4.87 -3.47 6.70
N PHE A 149 -4.65 -4.78 6.53
CA PHE A 149 -4.15 -5.65 7.59
C PHE A 149 -2.73 -5.34 8.04
N MET A 150 -1.92 -4.79 7.14
CA MET A 150 -0.53 -4.44 7.43
C MET A 150 -0.37 -3.05 8.09
N ASP A 151 -1.45 -2.28 8.23
CA ASP A 151 -1.45 -0.96 8.90
C ASP A 151 -1.65 -1.08 10.41
N GLY A 152 -0.78 -1.79 11.11
CA GLY A 152 -0.96 -2.05 12.55
C GLY A 152 0.14 -1.53 13.47
N ILE A 153 1.17 -0.82 12.96
CA ILE A 153 2.21 -0.13 13.73
C ILE A 153 2.60 1.20 13.08
N ASP A 154 3.10 2.11 13.90
CA ASP A 154 3.51 3.45 13.47
C ASP A 154 4.53 3.38 12.34
N GLY A 155 4.31 4.12 11.26
CA GLY A 155 5.24 4.32 10.16
C GLY A 155 5.27 3.23 9.08
N LEU A 156 4.78 2.01 9.37
CA LEU A 156 4.96 0.87 8.47
C LEU A 156 4.35 1.10 7.10
N THR A 157 3.09 1.52 7.05
CA THR A 157 2.38 1.76 5.78
C THR A 157 2.98 2.93 5.01
N GLY A 158 3.43 3.99 5.72
CA GLY A 158 4.14 5.09 5.07
C GLY A 158 5.45 4.66 4.40
N VAL A 159 6.23 3.79 5.06
CA VAL A 159 7.45 3.20 4.48
C VAL A 159 7.14 2.34 3.26
N GLU A 160 6.10 1.52 3.32
CA GLU A 160 5.70 0.66 2.21
C GLU A 160 5.24 1.47 0.99
N VAL A 161 4.38 2.48 1.19
CA VAL A 161 3.93 3.39 0.11
C VAL A 161 5.11 4.10 -0.54
N PHE A 162 6.07 4.58 0.27
CA PHE A 162 7.29 5.19 -0.24
C PHE A 162 8.10 4.22 -1.09
N MET A 163 8.31 2.99 -0.63
CA MET A 163 9.12 2.00 -1.32
C MET A 163 8.46 1.47 -2.60
N LEU A 164 7.13 1.30 -2.59
CA LEU A 164 6.38 0.94 -3.80
C LEU A 164 6.44 2.06 -4.85
N GLY A 165 6.27 3.32 -4.41
CA GLY A 165 6.47 4.47 -5.29
C GLY A 165 7.90 4.53 -5.85
N LEU A 166 8.93 4.33 -5.01
CA LEU A 166 10.32 4.30 -5.45
C LEU A 166 10.58 3.18 -6.47
N GLY A 167 10.09 1.98 -6.21
CA GLY A 167 10.23 0.84 -7.12
C GLY A 167 9.62 1.13 -8.49
N LEU A 168 8.36 1.57 -8.52
CA LEU A 168 7.69 1.93 -9.77
C LEU A 168 8.41 3.08 -10.49
N ALA A 169 8.87 4.12 -9.78
CA ALA A 169 9.62 5.22 -10.38
C ALA A 169 10.94 4.75 -11.01
N VAL A 170 11.69 3.89 -10.33
CA VAL A 170 12.97 3.36 -10.85
C VAL A 170 12.74 2.51 -12.09
N PHE A 171 11.76 1.61 -12.07
CA PHE A 171 11.44 0.79 -13.25
C PHE A 171 10.96 1.63 -14.44
N SER A 172 10.23 2.71 -14.20
CA SER A 172 9.78 3.62 -15.24
C SER A 172 10.94 4.45 -15.83
N VAL A 173 11.80 5.01 -14.96
CA VAL A 173 12.97 5.80 -15.41
C VAL A 173 13.99 4.95 -16.17
N THR A 174 14.12 3.67 -15.82
CA THR A 174 15.00 2.74 -16.56
C THR A 174 14.40 2.23 -17.86
N GLY A 175 13.17 2.63 -18.23
CA GLY A 175 12.49 2.20 -19.45
C GLY A 175 12.08 0.72 -19.43
N ILE A 176 11.99 0.10 -18.26
CA ILE A 176 11.55 -1.29 -18.13
C ILE A 176 10.03 -1.38 -18.20
N ILE A 177 9.33 -0.40 -17.61
CA ILE A 177 7.88 -0.25 -17.65
C ILE A 177 7.48 1.12 -18.22
N ASN A 178 6.22 1.26 -18.59
CA ASN A 178 5.66 2.46 -19.19
C ASN A 178 5.92 3.75 -18.37
N GLU A 179 6.22 4.84 -19.05
CA GLU A 179 6.54 6.15 -18.45
C GLU A 179 5.33 6.77 -17.72
N GLN A 180 4.12 6.40 -18.10
CA GLN A 180 2.89 6.96 -17.52
C GLN A 180 2.78 6.74 -16.00
N VAL A 181 3.45 5.75 -15.45
CA VAL A 181 3.45 5.42 -14.01
C VAL A 181 4.39 6.34 -13.21
N LEU A 182 5.32 7.04 -13.86
CA LEU A 182 6.35 7.85 -13.16
C LEU A 182 5.75 8.98 -12.31
N GLY A 183 4.81 9.75 -12.87
CA GLY A 183 4.14 10.83 -12.14
C GLY A 183 3.46 10.34 -10.86
N PRO A 184 2.51 9.37 -10.95
CA PRO A 184 1.90 8.73 -9.78
C PRO A 184 2.91 8.18 -8.77
N SER A 185 3.99 7.56 -9.23
CA SER A 185 5.03 6.99 -8.36
C SER A 185 5.72 8.04 -7.50
N ILE A 186 6.10 9.18 -8.08
CA ILE A 186 6.68 10.32 -7.36
C ILE A 186 5.68 10.91 -6.36
N ILE A 187 4.40 10.94 -6.72
CA ILE A 187 3.32 11.41 -5.85
C ILE A 187 3.14 10.49 -4.64
N PHE A 188 3.18 9.15 -4.83
CA PHE A 188 3.16 8.20 -3.72
C PHE A 188 4.35 8.42 -2.77
N MET A 189 5.57 8.53 -3.30
CA MET A 189 6.75 8.80 -2.48
C MET A 189 6.61 10.08 -1.67
N ALA A 190 6.25 11.18 -2.32
CA ALA A 190 6.17 12.48 -1.70
C ALA A 190 5.07 12.55 -0.64
N SER A 191 3.88 12.00 -0.93
CA SER A 191 2.76 11.97 0.01
C SER A 191 3.06 11.10 1.23
N ALA A 192 3.72 9.95 1.04
CA ALA A 192 4.15 9.07 2.12
C ALA A 192 5.14 9.76 3.06
N LEU A 193 6.15 10.44 2.51
CA LEU A 193 7.11 11.22 3.32
C LEU A 193 6.42 12.33 4.11
N GLY A 194 5.47 13.05 3.50
CA GLY A 194 4.70 14.08 4.18
C GLY A 194 3.84 13.53 5.33
N PHE A 195 3.21 12.37 5.14
CA PHE A 195 2.45 11.66 6.17
C PHE A 195 3.37 11.15 7.30
N LEU A 196 4.54 10.59 6.97
CA LEU A 196 5.51 10.07 7.95
C LEU A 196 6.01 11.13 8.93
N VAL A 197 5.98 12.43 8.61
CA VAL A 197 6.27 13.53 9.58
C VAL A 197 5.39 13.42 10.84
N TRP A 198 4.18 12.87 10.70
CA TRP A 198 3.21 12.75 11.77
C TRP A 198 2.97 11.31 12.24
N ASN A 199 3.20 10.33 11.37
CA ASN A 199 2.94 8.91 11.65
C ASN A 199 4.20 8.12 12.05
N TRP A 200 5.42 8.69 11.90
CA TRP A 200 6.62 8.03 12.41
C TRP A 200 6.55 7.85 13.93
N ALA A 201 7.07 6.72 14.41
CA ALA A 201 7.02 6.37 15.84
C ALA A 201 7.81 7.35 16.74
N PRO A 202 7.20 7.86 17.83
CA PRO A 202 5.82 7.66 18.28
C PRO A 202 4.82 8.47 17.46
N ALA A 203 3.82 7.80 16.88
CA ALA A 203 2.86 8.42 15.99
C ALA A 203 1.97 9.47 16.68
N LYS A 204 1.74 10.58 16.00
CA LYS A 204 0.81 11.65 16.43
C LYS A 204 -0.59 11.49 15.82
N VAL A 205 -0.71 10.62 14.81
CA VAL A 205 -1.96 10.26 14.14
C VAL A 205 -1.81 8.89 13.48
N PHE A 206 -2.87 8.08 13.51
CA PHE A 206 -2.96 6.83 12.79
C PHE A 206 -3.61 7.04 11.43
N LEU A 207 -3.22 6.21 10.46
CA LEU A 207 -3.71 6.24 9.09
C LEU A 207 -5.22 6.01 9.04
N GLY A 208 -5.70 4.94 9.67
CA GLY A 208 -7.09 4.49 9.65
C GLY A 208 -7.48 3.81 8.34
N ASP A 209 -8.68 3.23 8.34
CA ASP A 209 -9.24 2.57 7.15
C ASP A 209 -9.43 3.57 6.00
N VAL A 210 -9.70 4.84 6.32
CA VAL A 210 -9.76 5.97 5.36
C VAL A 210 -8.46 6.19 4.59
N GLY A 211 -7.33 5.70 5.09
CA GLY A 211 -6.04 5.75 4.42
C GLY A 211 -5.64 4.42 3.80
N SER A 212 -5.59 3.35 4.60
CA SER A 212 -5.03 2.07 4.19
C SER A 212 -5.79 1.42 3.01
N ILE A 213 -7.11 1.47 3.02
CA ILE A 213 -7.96 0.89 1.97
C ILE A 213 -7.81 1.66 0.63
N PRO A 214 -7.97 3.01 0.59
CA PRO A 214 -7.73 3.76 -0.65
C PRO A 214 -6.29 3.72 -1.16
N LEU A 215 -5.28 3.64 -0.27
CA LEU A 215 -3.89 3.43 -0.67
C LEU A 215 -3.70 2.08 -1.34
N GLY A 216 -4.22 1.00 -0.75
CA GLY A 216 -4.22 -0.32 -1.36
C GLY A 216 -4.93 -0.33 -2.72
N TYR A 217 -6.04 0.41 -2.85
CA TYR A 217 -6.76 0.59 -4.12
C TYR A 217 -5.89 1.28 -5.18
N LEU A 218 -5.32 2.46 -4.87
CA LEU A 218 -4.55 3.26 -5.83
C LEU A 218 -3.22 2.61 -6.23
N ILE A 219 -2.50 2.03 -5.26
CA ILE A 219 -1.23 1.33 -5.53
C ILE A 219 -1.49 0.03 -6.27
N GLY A 220 -2.53 -0.73 -5.87
CA GLY A 220 -2.94 -1.93 -6.58
C GLY A 220 -3.32 -1.62 -8.04
N TRP A 221 -4.07 -0.56 -8.28
CA TRP A 221 -4.35 -0.07 -9.63
C TRP A 221 -3.07 0.28 -10.38
N SER A 222 -2.14 1.01 -9.74
CA SER A 222 -0.87 1.36 -10.38
C SER A 222 -0.05 0.14 -10.78
N LEU A 223 -0.07 -0.94 -9.97
CA LEU A 223 0.56 -2.21 -10.30
C LEU A 223 -0.15 -2.96 -11.45
N ILE A 224 -1.47 -2.84 -11.58
CA ILE A 224 -2.25 -3.42 -12.69
C ILE A 224 -1.98 -2.67 -13.99
N SER A 225 -1.83 -1.34 -13.93
CA SER A 225 -1.69 -0.47 -15.10
C SER A 225 -0.28 -0.42 -15.70
N ILE A 226 0.70 -1.10 -15.08
CA ILE A 226 2.05 -1.17 -15.67
C ILE A 226 2.06 -2.09 -16.89
N THR A 227 2.72 -1.62 -17.94
CA THR A 227 2.98 -2.40 -19.15
C THR A 227 4.47 -2.57 -19.38
N PRO A 228 4.94 -3.73 -19.87
CA PRO A 228 6.36 -3.94 -20.13
C PRO A 228 6.79 -3.22 -21.40
N GLU A 229 7.92 -2.50 -21.36
CA GLU A 229 8.53 -1.86 -22.51
C GLU A 229 9.69 -2.69 -23.08
N THR A 230 10.54 -3.22 -22.21
CA THR A 230 11.78 -3.91 -22.61
C THR A 230 11.90 -5.34 -22.07
N ILE A 231 10.94 -5.78 -21.27
CA ILE A 231 10.92 -7.12 -20.66
C ILE A 231 9.69 -7.92 -21.09
N SER A 232 9.68 -9.21 -20.82
CA SER A 232 8.51 -10.06 -21.07
C SER A 232 7.39 -9.84 -20.04
N HIS A 233 6.15 -10.19 -20.39
CA HIS A 233 5.03 -10.21 -19.44
C HIS A 233 5.30 -11.11 -18.22
N HIS A 234 6.03 -12.23 -18.38
CA HIS A 234 6.46 -13.08 -17.26
C HIS A 234 7.36 -12.32 -16.28
N SER A 235 8.32 -11.57 -16.79
CA SER A 235 9.22 -10.75 -15.98
C SER A 235 8.46 -9.62 -15.28
N LEU A 236 7.46 -9.04 -15.94
CA LEU A 236 6.60 -8.03 -15.35
C LEU A 236 5.84 -8.57 -14.14
N LEU A 237 5.24 -9.76 -14.24
CA LEU A 237 4.57 -10.41 -13.11
C LEU A 237 5.51 -10.60 -11.91
N VAL A 238 6.75 -10.96 -12.17
CA VAL A 238 7.76 -11.10 -11.11
C VAL A 238 8.01 -9.77 -10.41
N ILE A 239 8.08 -8.66 -11.14
CA ILE A 239 8.23 -7.31 -10.57
C ILE A 239 6.99 -6.96 -9.71
N ILE A 240 5.77 -7.21 -10.22
CA ILE A 240 4.50 -6.97 -9.50
C ILE A 240 4.45 -7.75 -8.18
N LEU A 241 5.01 -8.95 -8.14
CA LEU A 241 5.05 -9.78 -6.93
C LEU A 241 6.18 -9.40 -5.97
N ILE A 242 7.36 -9.02 -6.48
CA ILE A 242 8.52 -8.73 -5.64
C ILE A 242 8.40 -7.37 -4.96
N LEU A 243 7.92 -6.33 -5.64
CA LEU A 243 7.84 -4.98 -5.07
C LEU A 243 7.04 -4.95 -3.75
N PRO A 244 5.79 -5.44 -3.67
CA PRO A 244 5.05 -5.55 -2.43
C PRO A 244 5.31 -6.87 -1.68
N GLY A 245 6.39 -7.57 -2.00
CA GLY A 245 6.62 -8.97 -1.60
C GLY A 245 6.59 -9.20 -0.10
N TYR A 246 7.08 -8.25 0.70
CA TYR A 246 6.99 -8.33 2.16
C TYR A 246 5.52 -8.30 2.63
N TYR A 247 4.72 -7.33 2.17
CA TYR A 247 3.31 -7.22 2.52
C TYR A 247 2.51 -8.45 2.06
N LEU A 248 2.73 -8.89 0.81
CA LEU A 248 2.10 -10.09 0.27
C LEU A 248 2.42 -11.33 1.10
N ALA A 249 3.68 -11.50 1.50
CA ALA A 249 4.12 -12.69 2.25
C ALA A 249 3.58 -12.66 3.68
N ASP A 250 3.72 -11.55 4.43
CA ASP A 250 3.25 -11.48 5.82
C ASP A 250 1.74 -11.72 5.90
N ALA A 251 0.95 -11.00 5.11
CA ALA A 251 -0.50 -11.12 5.14
C ALA A 251 -0.97 -12.52 4.68
N SER A 252 -0.44 -13.04 3.55
CA SER A 252 -0.90 -14.32 3.00
C SER A 252 -0.50 -15.50 3.89
N ILE A 253 0.73 -15.54 4.42
CA ILE A 253 1.19 -16.61 5.31
C ILE A 253 0.43 -16.56 6.64
N THR A 254 0.22 -15.36 7.20
CA THR A 254 -0.51 -15.20 8.45
C THR A 254 -1.96 -15.67 8.32
N LEU A 255 -2.68 -15.20 7.28
CA LEU A 255 -4.07 -15.60 7.09
C LEU A 255 -4.20 -17.05 6.66
N GLY A 256 -3.31 -17.56 5.81
CA GLY A 256 -3.26 -18.99 5.48
C GLY A 256 -3.06 -19.86 6.73
N GLY A 257 -2.15 -19.46 7.63
CA GLY A 257 -1.94 -20.13 8.90
C GLY A 257 -3.16 -20.09 9.83
N ARG A 258 -3.97 -19.01 9.80
CA ARG A 258 -5.24 -18.91 10.56
C ARG A 258 -6.30 -19.85 10.00
N ILE A 259 -6.44 -19.89 8.66
CA ILE A 259 -7.38 -20.82 7.98
C ILE A 259 -7.04 -22.27 8.34
N LEU A 260 -5.77 -22.66 8.23
CA LEU A 260 -5.32 -24.02 8.57
C LEU A 260 -5.62 -24.38 10.05
N LYS A 261 -5.56 -23.39 10.94
CA LYS A 261 -5.89 -23.54 12.37
C LYS A 261 -7.39 -23.36 12.65
N ARG A 262 -8.24 -23.23 11.64
CA ARG A 262 -9.69 -23.00 11.72
C ARG A 262 -10.07 -21.77 12.57
N LYS A 263 -9.22 -20.76 12.61
CA LYS A 263 -9.49 -19.48 13.28
C LYS A 263 -10.29 -18.57 12.34
N ASN A 264 -11.16 -17.74 12.92
CA ASN A 264 -11.91 -16.73 12.15
C ASN A 264 -10.95 -15.67 11.59
N ILE A 265 -10.90 -15.54 10.24
CA ILE A 265 -10.03 -14.58 9.53
C ILE A 265 -10.56 -13.14 9.59
N PHE A 266 -11.86 -12.95 9.85
CA PHE A 266 -12.49 -11.63 9.97
C PHE A 266 -12.38 -11.07 11.39
N GLU A 267 -11.91 -11.85 12.33
CA GLU A 267 -11.68 -11.39 13.70
C GLU A 267 -10.33 -10.66 13.80
N ALA A 268 -10.32 -9.48 14.44
CA ALA A 268 -9.09 -8.75 14.69
C ALA A 268 -8.09 -9.60 15.50
N HIS A 269 -6.83 -9.63 15.04
CA HIS A 269 -5.78 -10.47 15.63
C HIS A 269 -4.41 -9.76 15.61
N ARG A 270 -3.44 -10.35 16.29
CA ARG A 270 -2.04 -9.85 16.35
C ARG A 270 -1.06 -10.95 15.95
N ASP A 271 -1.40 -11.69 14.87
CA ASP A 271 -0.66 -12.87 14.42
C ASP A 271 0.36 -12.52 13.30
N HIS A 272 0.33 -11.30 12.72
CA HIS A 272 1.26 -10.86 11.68
C HIS A 272 2.71 -10.84 12.18
N PHE A 273 3.67 -11.06 11.29
CA PHE A 273 5.08 -11.13 11.68
C PHE A 273 5.57 -9.80 12.26
N TYR A 274 5.18 -8.64 11.67
CA TYR A 274 5.53 -7.34 12.23
C TYR A 274 4.96 -7.13 13.65
N GLN A 275 3.76 -7.61 13.93
CA GLN A 275 3.14 -7.52 15.27
C GLN A 275 3.87 -8.44 16.25
N LYS A 276 4.28 -9.63 15.82
CA LYS A 276 5.09 -10.54 16.64
C LYS A 276 6.45 -9.94 16.96
N ALA A 277 7.09 -9.22 16.02
CA ALA A 277 8.34 -8.53 16.29
C ALA A 277 8.18 -7.52 17.45
N VAL A 278 7.10 -6.73 17.42
CA VAL A 278 6.80 -5.78 18.51
C VAL A 278 6.50 -6.51 19.83
N GLN A 279 5.70 -7.60 19.80
CA GLN A 279 5.44 -8.43 20.98
C GLN A 279 6.72 -9.06 21.55
N ASN A 280 7.72 -9.33 20.69
CA ASN A 280 9.03 -9.84 21.06
C ASN A 280 10.00 -8.75 21.54
N GLY A 281 9.57 -7.48 21.63
CA GLY A 281 10.35 -6.36 22.18
C GLY A 281 10.99 -5.41 21.16
N ALA A 282 10.75 -5.61 19.85
CA ALA A 282 11.22 -4.64 18.85
C ALA A 282 10.39 -3.34 18.92
N SER A 283 11.04 -2.18 18.75
CA SER A 283 10.32 -0.91 18.58
C SER A 283 9.67 -0.83 17.20
N HIS A 284 8.58 -0.02 17.05
CA HIS A 284 7.96 0.22 15.75
C HIS A 284 8.99 0.74 14.73
N SER A 285 9.85 1.69 15.12
CA SER A 285 10.91 2.21 14.24
C SER A 285 11.90 1.14 13.80
N THR A 286 12.28 0.20 14.69
CA THR A 286 13.19 -0.89 14.34
C THR A 286 12.57 -1.83 13.30
N VAL A 287 11.27 -2.14 13.46
CA VAL A 287 10.53 -2.95 12.47
C VAL A 287 10.45 -2.22 11.13
N CYS A 288 10.08 -0.94 11.13
CA CYS A 288 10.00 -0.13 9.91
C CYS A 288 11.35 -0.04 9.17
N LEU A 289 12.46 0.15 9.88
CA LEU A 289 13.80 0.18 9.28
C LEU A 289 14.21 -1.18 8.72
N ALA A 290 13.89 -2.28 9.41
CA ALA A 290 14.15 -3.63 8.89
C ALA A 290 13.35 -3.90 7.61
N VAL A 291 12.06 -3.51 7.57
CA VAL A 291 11.21 -3.61 6.37
C VAL A 291 11.75 -2.72 5.25
N LEU A 292 12.17 -1.49 5.54
CA LEU A 292 12.79 -0.59 4.56
C LEU A 292 14.02 -1.25 3.92
N VAL A 293 14.92 -1.83 4.71
CA VAL A 293 16.12 -2.53 4.21
C VAL A 293 15.72 -3.71 3.32
N VAL A 294 14.75 -4.52 3.75
CA VAL A 294 14.26 -5.64 2.94
C VAL A 294 13.65 -5.15 1.63
N ASN A 295 12.81 -4.12 1.64
CA ASN A 295 12.22 -3.58 0.41
C ASN A 295 13.28 -3.00 -0.55
N ILE A 296 14.36 -2.39 -0.04
CA ILE A 296 15.52 -2.00 -0.87
C ILE A 296 16.17 -3.23 -1.51
N LEU A 297 16.40 -4.31 -0.74
CA LEU A 297 16.97 -5.54 -1.29
C LEU A 297 16.03 -6.17 -2.33
N LEU A 298 14.72 -6.19 -2.09
CA LEU A 298 13.73 -6.68 -3.05
C LEU A 298 13.76 -5.87 -4.35
N LEU A 299 13.83 -4.55 -4.26
CA LEU A 299 13.96 -3.68 -5.43
C LEU A 299 15.24 -3.98 -6.21
N LEU A 300 16.38 -4.12 -5.54
CA LEU A 300 17.67 -4.46 -6.19
C LEU A 300 17.61 -5.84 -6.86
N ILE A 301 17.05 -6.85 -6.20
CA ILE A 301 16.85 -8.19 -6.77
C ILE A 301 15.96 -8.12 -8.02
N ALA A 302 14.85 -7.38 -7.95
CA ALA A 302 13.95 -7.23 -9.08
C ALA A 302 14.64 -6.54 -10.26
N LEU A 303 15.40 -5.47 -10.03
CA LEU A 303 16.16 -4.76 -11.06
C LEU A 303 17.23 -5.63 -11.72
N MET A 304 17.95 -6.43 -10.94
CA MET A 304 19.06 -7.23 -11.45
C MET A 304 18.61 -8.50 -12.17
N PHE A 305 17.53 -9.13 -11.71
CA PHE A 305 17.21 -10.51 -12.09
C PHE A 305 15.83 -10.74 -12.67
N ALA A 306 14.82 -9.85 -12.44
CA ALA A 306 13.45 -10.11 -12.90
C ALA A 306 13.37 -10.25 -14.43
N GLY A 307 14.13 -9.45 -15.19
CA GLY A 307 14.15 -9.51 -16.65
C GLY A 307 14.90 -10.72 -17.21
N SER A 308 15.99 -11.15 -16.57
CA SER A 308 16.88 -12.18 -17.12
C SER A 308 16.70 -13.56 -16.46
N ARG A 309 16.38 -13.60 -15.16
CA ARG A 309 16.27 -14.81 -14.34
C ARG A 309 15.09 -14.72 -13.36
N PRO A 310 13.84 -14.66 -13.86
CA PRO A 310 12.65 -14.38 -13.05
C PRO A 310 12.45 -15.35 -11.88
N ILE A 311 12.66 -16.65 -12.10
CA ILE A 311 12.53 -17.68 -11.03
C ILE A 311 13.60 -17.47 -9.94
N PHE A 312 14.84 -17.15 -10.33
CA PHE A 312 15.91 -16.86 -9.38
C PHE A 312 15.58 -15.60 -8.57
N ALA A 313 15.02 -14.56 -9.18
CA ALA A 313 14.58 -13.36 -8.49
C ALA A 313 13.50 -13.68 -7.44
N LEU A 314 12.52 -14.51 -7.75
CA LEU A 314 11.48 -14.93 -6.79
C LEU A 314 12.05 -15.73 -5.63
N ILE A 315 12.93 -16.70 -5.90
CA ILE A 315 13.55 -17.54 -4.86
C ILE A 315 14.39 -16.67 -3.91
N THR A 316 15.25 -15.81 -4.45
CA THR A 316 16.13 -14.94 -3.63
C THR A 316 15.32 -13.93 -2.82
N SER A 317 14.25 -13.36 -3.38
CA SER A 317 13.31 -12.50 -2.65
C SER A 317 12.62 -13.25 -1.51
N GLY A 318 12.16 -14.48 -1.75
CA GLY A 318 11.58 -15.34 -0.72
C GLY A 318 12.55 -15.65 0.41
N ILE A 319 13.85 -15.89 0.11
CA ILE A 319 14.89 -16.09 1.12
C ILE A 319 15.09 -14.83 1.96
N VAL A 320 15.18 -13.65 1.34
CA VAL A 320 15.35 -12.36 2.05
C VAL A 320 14.17 -12.10 2.99
N ILE A 321 12.94 -12.30 2.53
CA ILE A 321 11.72 -12.16 3.36
C ILE A 321 11.73 -13.21 4.48
N GLY A 322 12.12 -14.45 4.20
CA GLY A 322 12.21 -15.52 5.20
C GLY A 322 13.21 -15.19 6.32
N ILE A 323 14.36 -14.59 5.98
CA ILE A 323 15.34 -14.12 6.98
C ILE A 323 14.73 -13.03 7.86
N LEU A 324 13.99 -12.06 7.28
CA LEU A 324 13.27 -11.04 8.04
C LEU A 324 12.24 -11.68 9.00
N PHE A 325 11.46 -12.65 8.54
CA PHE A 325 10.47 -13.33 9.39
C PHE A 325 11.14 -14.09 10.54
N LEU A 326 12.25 -14.78 10.29
CA LEU A 326 13.02 -15.44 11.36
C LEU A 326 13.55 -14.45 12.38
N TRP A 327 13.97 -13.25 11.95
CA TRP A 327 14.37 -12.18 12.85
C TRP A 327 13.17 -11.65 13.67
N MET A 328 12.02 -11.43 13.05
CA MET A 328 10.80 -10.94 13.71
C MET A 328 10.27 -11.91 14.77
N LEU A 329 10.49 -13.22 14.59
CA LEU A 329 10.06 -14.23 15.54
C LEU A 329 11.02 -14.41 16.74
N ARG A 330 12.23 -13.84 16.69
CA ARG A 330 13.19 -13.92 17.80
C ARG A 330 12.85 -12.89 18.89
N LYS A 331 13.04 -13.28 20.17
CA LYS A 331 13.01 -12.32 21.27
C LYS A 331 14.10 -11.27 21.07
N GLN A 332 13.72 -10.01 21.06
CA GLN A 332 14.63 -8.88 20.97
C GLN A 332 15.15 -8.57 22.39
N LYS A 333 16.44 -8.23 22.50
CA LYS A 333 16.95 -7.69 23.75
C LYS A 333 16.35 -6.29 23.91
N VAL A 334 15.59 -6.09 24.98
CA VAL A 334 15.10 -4.74 25.35
C VAL A 334 16.34 -3.91 25.66
N SER A 335 16.66 -2.95 24.79
CA SER A 335 17.76 -1.98 25.00
C SER A 335 17.28 -0.80 25.83
#